data_52fe79aa10f4bccde13a9bed08a9dcd4
#
_entry.id   52fe79aa10f4bccde13a9bed08a9dcd4
#
_cell.length_a   1.000
_cell.length_b   1.000
_cell.length_c   1.000
_cell.angle_alpha   90.00
_cell.angle_beta   90.00
_cell.angle_gamma   90.00
#
_symmetry.space_group_name_H-M   'P 1'
#
loop_
_entity.id
_entity.type
_entity.pdbx_description
1 polymer ?
#
loop_
_entity_poly.entity_id
_entity_poly.type
_entity_poly.pdbx_seq_one_letter_code
_entity_poly.pdbx_strand_id
1 'polypeptide(L)'
;MSVVNKFNQKAKEYDSERRALIPCFDDFYGVAIDCIDFEKDNPKVLDLGAGTGILSQFLLEKYPNAEIVLMDLAEEMLKEAEKRFEGNDNISFICDNYLTHEFDTKFDIVISSLSIHHLTGEEKKFLIEKYADLLNDGGNFVNADQVLNPNNGVEDYFKLKLDEHTGEISEKAYEEAKIRRTYDKPSSVDFQVECLKNAGFNYIGIPYKYYVFAVFWAKK
;
A
#
# COMPACT_ATOMS: atom_id res chain seq x y z
N MET A 1 -17.28 8.84 -12.71
CA MET A 1 -17.38 8.27 -11.35
C MET A 1 -15.97 8.31 -10.77
N SER A 2 -15.75 8.79 -9.54
CA SER A 2 -14.40 8.88 -8.96
C SER A 2 -13.88 7.49 -8.59
N VAL A 3 -12.55 7.34 -8.45
CA VAL A 3 -11.90 6.09 -7.98
C VAL A 3 -12.45 5.69 -6.61
N VAL A 4 -12.61 6.64 -5.68
CA VAL A 4 -13.18 6.42 -4.34
C VAL A 4 -14.57 5.78 -4.40
N ASN A 5 -15.47 6.26 -5.28
CA ASN A 5 -16.80 5.68 -5.41
C ASN A 5 -16.79 4.21 -5.89
N LYS A 6 -15.80 3.82 -6.68
CA LYS A 6 -15.64 2.43 -7.13
C LYS A 6 -15.16 1.52 -6.01
N PHE A 7 -14.25 2.00 -5.17
CA PHE A 7 -13.82 1.26 -3.99
C PHE A 7 -14.96 1.08 -2.99
N ASN A 8 -15.72 2.13 -2.70
CA ASN A 8 -16.88 2.04 -1.81
C ASN A 8 -17.92 0.99 -2.28
N GLN A 9 -18.13 0.85 -3.60
CA GLN A 9 -19.08 -0.13 -4.14
C GLN A 9 -18.61 -1.58 -4.03
N LYS A 10 -17.32 -1.82 -3.87
CA LYS A 10 -16.68 -3.15 -3.92
C LYS A 10 -16.09 -3.62 -2.59
N ALA A 11 -16.20 -2.84 -1.53
CA ALA A 11 -15.55 -3.10 -0.26
C ALA A 11 -15.75 -4.54 0.27
N LYS A 12 -16.98 -5.06 0.17
CA LYS A 12 -17.33 -6.41 0.70
C LYS A 12 -16.67 -7.57 -0.06
N GLU A 13 -16.42 -7.41 -1.36
CA GLU A 13 -15.88 -8.46 -2.24
C GLU A 13 -14.38 -8.29 -2.45
N TYR A 14 -13.82 -7.17 -1.97
CA TYR A 14 -12.49 -6.70 -2.29
C TYR A 14 -11.39 -7.72 -1.94
N ASP A 15 -11.43 -8.29 -0.76
CA ASP A 15 -10.37 -9.17 -0.27
C ASP A 15 -10.27 -10.47 -1.08
N SER A 16 -11.42 -11.07 -1.43
CA SER A 16 -11.45 -12.29 -2.24
C SER A 16 -10.96 -12.02 -3.67
N GLU A 17 -11.39 -10.89 -4.27
CA GLU A 17 -10.91 -10.46 -5.58
C GLU A 17 -9.40 -10.16 -5.57
N ARG A 18 -8.88 -9.54 -4.47
CA ARG A 18 -7.46 -9.19 -4.34
C ARG A 18 -6.56 -10.41 -4.40
N ARG A 19 -6.88 -11.45 -3.66
CA ARG A 19 -6.07 -12.69 -3.64
C ARG A 19 -6.03 -13.36 -5.03
N ALA A 20 -7.10 -13.28 -5.79
CA ALA A 20 -7.14 -13.80 -7.15
C ALA A 20 -6.37 -12.92 -8.16
N LEU A 21 -6.41 -11.59 -8.01
CA LEU A 21 -5.78 -10.62 -8.92
C LEU A 21 -4.29 -10.41 -8.67
N ILE A 22 -3.76 -10.84 -7.52
CA ILE A 22 -2.35 -10.72 -7.15
C ILE A 22 -1.77 -12.13 -7.00
N PRO A 23 -1.19 -12.72 -8.04
CA PRO A 23 -0.67 -14.09 -7.98
C PRO A 23 0.39 -14.33 -6.91
N CYS A 24 1.11 -13.27 -6.53
CA CYS A 24 2.15 -13.28 -5.49
C CYS A 24 1.65 -12.73 -4.14
N PHE A 25 0.35 -12.87 -3.83
CA PHE A 25 -0.30 -12.19 -2.70
C PHE A 25 0.42 -12.40 -1.37
N ASP A 26 0.66 -13.64 -0.98
CA ASP A 26 1.25 -13.96 0.32
C ASP A 26 2.71 -13.48 0.42
N ASP A 27 3.52 -13.68 -0.63
CA ASP A 27 4.89 -13.17 -0.69
C ASP A 27 4.94 -11.64 -0.70
N PHE A 28 4.05 -11.01 -1.47
CA PHE A 28 4.02 -9.55 -1.63
C PHE A 28 3.72 -8.84 -0.30
N TYR A 29 2.69 -9.27 0.42
CA TYR A 29 2.34 -8.70 1.71
C TYR A 29 3.28 -9.20 2.82
N GLY A 30 3.67 -10.47 2.79
CA GLY A 30 4.60 -11.05 3.75
C GLY A 30 5.96 -10.35 3.75
N VAL A 31 6.57 -10.18 2.57
CA VAL A 31 7.87 -9.49 2.45
C VAL A 31 7.76 -8.01 2.82
N ALA A 32 6.62 -7.34 2.53
CA ALA A 32 6.40 -5.96 2.92
C ALA A 32 6.49 -5.75 4.44
N ILE A 33 6.06 -6.73 5.22
CA ILE A 33 6.14 -6.68 6.68
C ILE A 33 7.46 -7.26 7.20
N ASP A 34 7.96 -8.32 6.58
CA ASP A 34 9.18 -8.98 7.03
C ASP A 34 10.41 -8.06 6.96
N CYS A 35 10.49 -7.20 5.95
CA CYS A 35 11.59 -6.24 5.79
C CYS A 35 11.59 -5.08 6.81
N ILE A 36 10.54 -4.90 7.61
CA ILE A 36 10.49 -3.87 8.65
C ILE A 36 11.48 -4.25 9.77
N ASP A 37 12.48 -3.40 9.99
CA ASP A 37 13.48 -3.54 11.04
C ASP A 37 13.21 -2.52 12.14
N PHE A 38 12.43 -2.93 13.16
CA PHE A 38 12.06 -2.09 14.30
C PHE A 38 12.01 -2.92 15.59
N GLU A 39 12.67 -2.45 16.65
CA GLU A 39 12.95 -3.26 17.85
C GLU A 39 11.83 -3.25 18.90
N LYS A 40 10.94 -2.22 18.90
CA LYS A 40 9.87 -2.14 19.91
C LYS A 40 8.69 -3.05 19.55
N ASP A 41 8.12 -3.69 20.55
CA ASP A 41 6.97 -4.60 20.40
C ASP A 41 5.64 -3.85 20.13
N ASN A 42 5.58 -2.56 20.44
CA ASN A 42 4.41 -1.70 20.29
C ASN A 42 4.72 -0.46 19.43
N PRO A 43 5.07 -0.62 18.14
CA PRO A 43 5.32 0.53 17.28
C PRO A 43 4.04 1.33 17.03
N LYS A 44 4.20 2.65 16.86
CA LYS A 44 3.15 3.52 16.35
C LYS A 44 3.18 3.51 14.81
N VAL A 45 2.12 3.04 14.21
CA VAL A 45 2.04 2.73 12.77
C VAL A 45 0.97 3.56 12.09
N LEU A 46 1.28 4.02 10.88
CA LEU A 46 0.31 4.64 9.98
C LEU A 46 0.20 3.82 8.69
N ASP A 47 -1.01 3.40 8.33
CA ASP A 47 -1.32 2.71 7.07
C ASP A 47 -2.03 3.68 6.11
N LEU A 48 -1.35 4.05 5.03
CA LEU A 48 -1.80 5.03 4.05
C LEU A 48 -2.56 4.37 2.91
N GLY A 49 -3.84 4.71 2.76
CA GLY A 49 -4.73 4.05 1.82
C GLY A 49 -4.99 2.61 2.24
N ALA A 50 -5.28 2.43 3.52
CA ALA A 50 -5.37 1.14 4.19
C ALA A 50 -6.45 0.22 3.62
N GLY A 51 -7.47 0.77 2.96
CA GLY A 51 -8.58 0.01 2.40
C GLY A 51 -9.28 -0.81 3.47
N THR A 52 -9.36 -2.13 3.25
CA THR A 52 -9.94 -3.09 4.19
C THR A 52 -8.96 -3.55 5.30
N GLY A 53 -7.74 -2.98 5.34
CA GLY A 53 -6.74 -3.25 6.38
C GLY A 53 -5.94 -4.54 6.18
N ILE A 54 -5.79 -5.04 4.95
CA ILE A 54 -5.04 -6.28 4.67
C ILE A 54 -3.59 -6.16 5.15
N LEU A 55 -2.88 -5.09 4.77
CA LEU A 55 -1.46 -4.92 5.14
C LEU A 55 -1.30 -4.77 6.66
N SER A 56 -2.19 -4.03 7.31
CA SER A 56 -2.24 -3.90 8.77
C SER A 56 -2.48 -5.25 9.47
N GLN A 57 -3.25 -6.15 8.88
CA GLN A 57 -3.44 -7.50 9.41
C GLN A 57 -2.13 -8.31 9.39
N PHE A 58 -1.37 -8.29 8.29
CA PHE A 58 -0.05 -8.90 8.23
C PHE A 58 0.92 -8.27 9.24
N LEU A 59 0.83 -6.95 9.43
CA LEU A 59 1.68 -6.25 10.40
C LEU A 59 1.43 -6.73 11.83
N LEU A 60 0.17 -6.96 12.22
CA LEU A 60 -0.18 -7.47 13.55
C LEU A 60 0.33 -8.89 13.83
N GLU A 61 0.62 -9.70 12.81
CA GLU A 61 1.26 -11.00 13.00
C GLU A 61 2.71 -10.84 13.51
N LYS A 62 3.41 -9.77 13.09
CA LYS A 62 4.77 -9.45 13.53
C LYS A 62 4.81 -8.57 14.78
N TYR A 63 3.89 -7.59 14.87
CA TYR A 63 3.80 -6.61 15.95
C TYR A 63 2.39 -6.63 16.57
N PRO A 64 2.04 -7.65 17.38
CA PRO A 64 0.68 -7.83 17.89
C PRO A 64 0.20 -6.70 18.82
N ASN A 65 1.11 -5.90 19.37
CA ASN A 65 0.82 -4.77 20.24
C ASN A 65 0.95 -3.41 19.54
N ALA A 66 1.07 -3.37 18.21
CA ALA A 66 1.20 -2.12 17.48
C ALA A 66 -0.03 -1.22 17.67
N GLU A 67 0.21 0.09 17.79
CA GLU A 67 -0.83 1.11 17.71
C GLU A 67 -0.96 1.56 16.25
N ILE A 68 -2.07 1.23 15.59
CA ILE A 68 -2.21 1.45 14.15
C ILE A 68 -3.30 2.48 13.86
N VAL A 69 -2.96 3.47 13.06
CA VAL A 69 -3.91 4.39 12.41
C VAL A 69 -4.10 3.93 10.97
N LEU A 70 -5.31 3.47 10.61
CA LEU A 70 -5.70 3.18 9.25
C LEU A 70 -6.34 4.41 8.62
N MET A 71 -5.79 4.88 7.52
CA MET A 71 -6.29 6.06 6.81
C MET A 71 -6.67 5.71 5.39
N ASP A 72 -7.89 6.06 4.97
CA ASP A 72 -8.39 5.90 3.60
C ASP A 72 -9.43 6.95 3.25
N LEU A 73 -9.59 7.27 1.96
CA LEU A 73 -10.64 8.13 1.43
C LEU A 73 -11.99 7.41 1.26
N ALA A 74 -11.96 6.08 1.19
CA ALA A 74 -13.14 5.26 0.91
C ALA A 74 -13.75 4.75 2.22
N GLU A 75 -14.77 5.45 2.71
CA GLU A 75 -15.45 5.16 3.99
C GLU A 75 -15.92 3.70 4.08
N GLU A 76 -16.48 3.14 2.99
CA GLU A 76 -16.97 1.75 2.99
C GLU A 76 -15.83 0.73 3.11
N MET A 77 -14.62 1.07 2.64
CA MET A 77 -13.43 0.24 2.84
C MET A 77 -13.02 0.24 4.33
N LEU A 78 -13.02 1.40 4.96
CA LEU A 78 -12.72 1.51 6.40
C LEU A 78 -13.77 0.77 7.25
N LYS A 79 -15.04 0.76 6.88
CA LYS A 79 -16.07 -0.04 7.57
C LYS A 79 -15.80 -1.55 7.52
N GLU A 80 -15.22 -2.07 6.44
CA GLU A 80 -14.77 -3.46 6.41
C GLU A 80 -13.51 -3.67 7.28
N ALA A 81 -12.59 -2.68 7.32
CA ALA A 81 -11.45 -2.71 8.23
C ALA A 81 -11.89 -2.66 9.70
N GLU A 82 -12.88 -1.83 10.06
CA GLU A 82 -13.48 -1.80 11.41
C GLU A 82 -14.01 -3.17 11.84
N LYS A 83 -14.69 -3.88 10.94
CA LYS A 83 -15.16 -5.25 11.22
C LYS A 83 -14.01 -6.24 11.38
N ARG A 84 -12.96 -6.11 10.57
CA ARG A 84 -11.76 -6.96 10.64
C ARG A 84 -11.07 -6.87 11.99
N PHE A 85 -10.99 -5.66 12.54
CA PHE A 85 -10.28 -5.35 13.77
C PHE A 85 -11.21 -5.13 14.98
N GLU A 86 -12.46 -5.58 14.89
CA GLU A 86 -13.43 -5.44 15.98
C GLU A 86 -12.87 -6.00 17.29
N GLY A 87 -12.92 -5.18 18.34
CA GLY A 87 -12.40 -5.51 19.67
C GLY A 87 -10.90 -5.28 19.88
N ASN A 88 -10.19 -4.68 18.91
CA ASN A 88 -8.81 -4.26 19.08
C ASN A 88 -8.73 -2.74 19.32
N ASP A 89 -8.60 -2.33 20.59
CA ASP A 89 -8.57 -0.93 21.01
C ASP A 89 -7.31 -0.16 20.56
N ASN A 90 -6.28 -0.85 20.07
CA ASN A 90 -5.04 -0.24 19.57
C ASN A 90 -5.17 0.24 18.11
N ILE A 91 -6.33 0.07 17.49
CA ILE A 91 -6.55 0.43 16.09
C ILE A 91 -7.53 1.59 16.00
N SER A 92 -7.18 2.59 15.21
CA SER A 92 -8.01 3.75 14.92
C SER A 92 -8.15 3.98 13.42
N PHE A 93 -9.23 4.66 13.01
CA PHE A 93 -9.58 4.86 11.61
C PHE A 93 -9.77 6.34 11.30
N ILE A 94 -9.22 6.79 10.18
CA ILE A 94 -9.33 8.17 9.70
C ILE A 94 -9.82 8.14 8.25
N CYS A 95 -11.05 8.63 8.02
CA CYS A 95 -11.59 8.81 6.67
C CYS A 95 -11.21 10.20 6.16
N ASP A 96 -10.02 10.32 5.55
CA ASP A 96 -9.52 11.60 5.03
C ASP A 96 -8.44 11.38 3.95
N ASN A 97 -8.04 12.47 3.29
CA ASN A 97 -7.00 12.46 2.27
C ASN A 97 -5.60 12.56 2.89
N TYR A 98 -4.81 11.52 2.75
CA TYR A 98 -3.44 11.47 3.27
C TYR A 98 -2.50 12.55 2.67
N LEU A 99 -2.83 13.14 1.53
CA LEU A 99 -2.05 14.28 1.00
C LEU A 99 -2.26 15.57 1.82
N THR A 100 -3.47 15.78 2.35
CA THR A 100 -3.86 17.04 3.00
C THR A 100 -4.05 16.93 4.51
N HIS A 101 -4.26 15.73 5.04
CA HIS A 101 -4.41 15.51 6.47
C HIS A 101 -3.12 15.84 7.23
N GLU A 102 -3.22 16.59 8.30
CA GLU A 102 -2.08 16.95 9.15
C GLU A 102 -2.09 16.12 10.43
N PHE A 103 -0.93 15.57 10.78
CA PHE A 103 -0.71 14.88 12.04
C PHE A 103 0.14 15.72 12.97
N ASP A 104 -0.23 15.78 14.26
CA ASP A 104 0.52 16.42 15.33
C ASP A 104 1.45 15.45 16.08
N THR A 105 1.58 14.23 15.58
CA THR A 105 2.36 13.13 16.15
C THR A 105 3.25 12.48 15.09
N LYS A 106 4.35 11.88 15.55
CA LYS A 106 5.23 11.08 14.70
C LYS A 106 4.90 9.59 14.80
N PHE A 107 5.34 8.84 13.79
CA PHE A 107 5.17 7.41 13.68
C PHE A 107 6.52 6.69 13.67
N ASP A 108 6.52 5.45 14.11
CA ASP A 108 7.69 4.57 14.03
C ASP A 108 7.73 3.84 12.69
N ILE A 109 6.55 3.56 12.13
CA ILE A 109 6.40 2.83 10.86
C ILE A 109 5.28 3.50 10.05
N VAL A 110 5.55 3.75 8.78
CA VAL A 110 4.54 4.14 7.77
C VAL A 110 4.49 3.05 6.71
N ILE A 111 3.31 2.49 6.50
CA ILE A 111 3.07 1.46 5.49
C ILE A 111 2.03 1.92 4.48
N SER A 112 2.10 1.38 3.28
CA SER A 112 1.05 1.53 2.26
C SER A 112 1.03 0.31 1.36
N SER A 113 -0.15 -0.09 0.90
CA SER A 113 -0.27 -1.12 -0.14
C SER A 113 -1.27 -0.74 -1.21
N LEU A 114 -0.84 -0.83 -2.48
CA LEU A 114 -1.69 -0.66 -3.65
C LEU A 114 -2.58 0.59 -3.61
N SER A 115 -2.00 1.70 -3.16
CA SER A 115 -2.66 3.00 -3.01
C SER A 115 -1.88 4.14 -3.67
N ILE A 116 -0.58 4.24 -3.45
CA ILE A 116 0.26 5.37 -3.91
C ILE A 116 0.32 5.44 -5.44
N HIS A 117 0.14 4.33 -6.16
CA HIS A 117 0.10 4.31 -7.62
C HIS A 117 -1.06 5.13 -8.23
N HIS A 118 -2.07 5.52 -7.46
CA HIS A 118 -3.13 6.43 -7.93
C HIS A 118 -2.71 7.90 -8.00
N LEU A 119 -1.61 8.26 -7.36
CA LEU A 119 -1.08 9.62 -7.33
C LEU A 119 -0.28 9.97 -8.58
N THR A 120 -0.25 11.25 -8.94
CA THR A 120 0.70 11.80 -9.91
C THR A 120 2.13 11.74 -9.40
N GLY A 121 3.13 11.93 -10.27
CA GLY A 121 4.53 11.94 -9.86
C GLY A 121 4.84 13.01 -8.81
N GLU A 122 4.27 14.21 -8.96
CA GLU A 122 4.48 15.30 -7.99
C GLU A 122 3.80 15.02 -6.65
N GLU A 123 2.60 14.45 -6.66
CA GLU A 123 1.91 14.04 -5.43
C GLU A 123 2.67 12.93 -4.70
N LYS A 124 3.29 11.98 -5.42
CA LYS A 124 4.14 10.93 -4.82
C LYS A 124 5.37 11.50 -4.14
N LYS A 125 6.07 12.44 -4.79
CA LYS A 125 7.22 13.15 -4.19
C LYS A 125 6.80 13.83 -2.90
N PHE A 126 5.76 14.66 -2.98
CA PHE A 126 5.23 15.40 -1.82
C PHE A 126 4.83 14.45 -0.68
N LEU A 127 4.13 13.34 -1.00
CA LEU A 127 3.69 12.35 -0.01
C LEU A 127 4.90 11.71 0.69
N ILE A 128 5.90 11.27 -0.06
CA ILE A 128 7.07 10.58 0.51
C ILE A 128 7.86 11.53 1.40
N GLU A 129 8.08 12.79 0.99
CA GLU A 129 8.73 13.84 1.79
C GLU A 129 7.95 14.11 3.08
N LYS A 130 6.63 14.35 2.97
CA LYS A 130 5.74 14.59 4.12
C LYS A 130 5.82 13.49 5.17
N TYR A 131 5.73 12.22 4.75
CA TYR A 131 5.74 11.11 5.70
C TYR A 131 7.13 10.70 6.17
N ALA A 132 8.19 11.04 5.43
CA ALA A 132 9.56 10.98 5.94
C ALA A 132 9.75 11.93 7.12
N ASP A 133 9.19 13.15 7.07
CA ASP A 133 9.26 14.12 8.18
C ASP A 133 8.48 13.67 9.42
N LEU A 134 7.38 12.93 9.22
CA LEU A 134 6.54 12.38 10.28
C LEU A 134 7.10 11.08 10.89
N LEU A 135 8.14 10.47 10.31
CA LEU A 135 8.82 9.34 10.92
C LEU A 135 9.76 9.76 12.06
N ASN A 136 9.78 8.95 13.10
CA ASN A 136 10.82 9.00 14.14
C ASN A 136 12.18 8.59 13.55
N ASP A 137 13.28 8.95 14.23
CA ASP A 137 14.62 8.47 13.88
C ASP A 137 14.67 6.94 13.96
N GLY A 138 15.24 6.31 12.92
CA GLY A 138 15.22 4.85 12.77
C GLY A 138 13.88 4.25 12.33
N GLY A 139 12.89 5.09 12.05
CA GLY A 139 11.58 4.66 11.56
C GLY A 139 11.62 4.08 10.15
N ASN A 140 10.63 3.27 9.82
CA ASN A 140 10.52 2.56 8.55
C ASN A 140 9.38 3.09 7.69
N PHE A 141 9.63 3.24 6.38
CA PHE A 141 8.63 3.47 5.36
C PHE A 141 8.57 2.26 4.43
N VAL A 142 7.38 1.68 4.25
CA VAL A 142 7.17 0.55 3.34
C VAL A 142 6.05 0.85 2.36
N ASN A 143 6.32 0.71 1.08
CA ASN A 143 5.30 0.81 0.02
C ASN A 143 5.29 -0.47 -0.81
N ALA A 144 4.25 -1.27 -0.69
CA ALA A 144 3.99 -2.45 -1.51
C ALA A 144 3.03 -2.07 -2.64
N ASP A 145 3.55 -1.84 -3.86
CA ASP A 145 2.76 -1.18 -4.88
C ASP A 145 3.00 -1.68 -6.31
N GLN A 146 2.16 -1.21 -7.22
CA GLN A 146 2.33 -1.42 -8.66
C GLN A 146 3.41 -0.47 -9.20
N VAL A 147 4.24 -1.01 -10.08
CA VAL A 147 5.30 -0.27 -10.78
C VAL A 147 5.18 -0.39 -12.28
N LEU A 148 5.60 0.67 -12.98
CA LEU A 148 5.67 0.73 -14.42
C LEU A 148 7.06 0.31 -14.90
N ASN A 149 7.13 -0.50 -15.93
CA ASN A 149 8.37 -0.70 -16.65
C ASN A 149 8.54 0.42 -17.72
N PRO A 150 9.68 1.11 -17.77
CA PRO A 150 9.89 2.18 -18.75
C PRO A 150 9.93 1.69 -20.20
N ASN A 151 10.15 0.40 -20.44
CA ASN A 151 10.10 -0.21 -21.76
C ASN A 151 8.71 -0.79 -22.02
N ASN A 152 7.95 -0.21 -22.95
CA ASN A 152 6.58 -0.62 -23.26
C ASN A 152 6.47 -2.11 -23.65
N GLY A 153 7.42 -2.66 -24.41
CA GLY A 153 7.39 -4.07 -24.77
C GLY A 153 7.56 -5.01 -23.58
N VAL A 154 8.38 -4.61 -22.60
CA VAL A 154 8.52 -5.37 -21.34
C VAL A 154 7.30 -5.18 -20.45
N GLU A 155 6.73 -3.99 -20.41
CA GLU A 155 5.50 -3.71 -19.67
C GLU A 155 4.33 -4.56 -20.19
N ASP A 156 4.13 -4.62 -21.50
CA ASP A 156 3.09 -5.42 -22.13
C ASP A 156 3.29 -6.92 -21.88
N TYR A 157 4.54 -7.38 -21.94
CA TYR A 157 4.89 -8.76 -21.60
C TYR A 157 4.59 -9.09 -20.11
N PHE A 158 4.91 -8.18 -19.19
CA PHE A 158 4.62 -8.37 -17.76
C PHE A 158 3.12 -8.40 -17.47
N LYS A 159 2.34 -7.56 -18.14
CA LYS A 159 0.86 -7.58 -18.04
C LYS A 159 0.29 -8.90 -18.57
N LEU A 160 0.78 -9.38 -19.72
CA LEU A 160 0.37 -10.67 -20.26
C LEU A 160 0.67 -11.80 -19.25
N LYS A 161 1.88 -11.82 -18.67
CA LYS A 161 2.27 -12.81 -17.67
C LYS A 161 1.42 -12.73 -16.41
N LEU A 162 1.07 -11.53 -15.97
CA LEU A 162 0.17 -11.34 -14.84
C LEU A 162 -1.22 -11.92 -15.12
N ASP A 163 -1.77 -11.67 -16.31
CA ASP A 163 -3.07 -12.18 -16.71
C ASP A 163 -3.09 -13.74 -16.81
N GLU A 164 -1.98 -14.36 -17.27
CA GLU A 164 -1.81 -15.82 -17.28
C GLU A 164 -1.80 -16.42 -15.85
N HIS A 165 -1.39 -15.67 -14.84
CA HIS A 165 -1.25 -16.13 -13.46
C HIS A 165 -2.40 -15.65 -12.56
N THR A 166 -3.34 -14.87 -13.09
CA THR A 166 -4.53 -14.45 -12.35
C THR A 166 -5.35 -15.68 -11.95
N GLY A 167 -5.74 -15.76 -10.69
CA GLY A 167 -6.51 -16.87 -10.14
C GLY A 167 -7.95 -16.91 -10.66
N GLU A 168 -8.73 -17.85 -10.18
CA GLU A 168 -10.14 -17.96 -10.54
C GLU A 168 -10.91 -16.73 -10.06
N ILE A 169 -11.40 -15.95 -11.02
CA ILE A 169 -12.19 -14.75 -10.80
C ILE A 169 -13.31 -14.71 -11.87
N SER A 170 -14.47 -14.17 -11.54
CA SER A 170 -15.54 -14.03 -12.51
C SER A 170 -15.15 -13.05 -13.63
N GLU A 171 -15.62 -13.31 -14.87
CA GLU A 171 -15.38 -12.43 -16.02
C GLU A 171 -15.78 -10.96 -15.70
N LYS A 172 -16.91 -10.78 -15.02
CA LYS A 172 -17.37 -9.46 -14.58
C LYS A 172 -16.36 -8.78 -13.65
N ALA A 173 -15.86 -9.48 -12.63
CA ALA A 173 -14.90 -8.92 -11.66
C ALA A 173 -13.56 -8.62 -12.34
N TYR A 174 -13.13 -9.44 -13.30
CA TYR A 174 -11.93 -9.21 -14.09
C TYR A 174 -12.05 -7.96 -14.98
N GLU A 175 -13.16 -7.77 -15.70
CA GLU A 175 -13.38 -6.56 -16.50
C GLU A 175 -13.49 -5.30 -15.63
N GLU A 176 -14.13 -5.38 -14.47
CA GLU A 176 -14.14 -4.28 -13.50
C GLU A 176 -12.73 -3.94 -12.96
N ALA A 177 -11.88 -4.93 -12.74
CA ALA A 177 -10.48 -4.74 -12.38
C ALA A 177 -9.70 -4.04 -13.49
N LYS A 178 -9.88 -4.43 -14.75
CA LYS A 178 -9.27 -3.73 -15.91
C LYS A 178 -9.70 -2.26 -15.96
N ILE A 179 -10.97 -1.97 -15.73
CA ILE A 179 -11.45 -0.59 -15.70
C ILE A 179 -10.81 0.19 -14.53
N ARG A 180 -10.65 -0.41 -13.35
CA ARG A 180 -9.93 0.23 -12.22
C ARG A 180 -8.50 0.59 -12.59
N ARG A 181 -7.78 -0.34 -13.23
CA ARG A 181 -6.40 -0.11 -13.71
C ARG A 181 -6.24 1.07 -14.67
N THR A 182 -7.31 1.54 -15.34
CA THR A 182 -7.23 2.74 -16.20
C THR A 182 -7.08 4.05 -15.43
N TYR A 183 -7.31 4.05 -14.12
CA TYR A 183 -7.10 5.20 -13.23
C TYR A 183 -5.73 5.19 -12.56
N ASP A 184 -4.98 4.08 -12.70
CA ASP A 184 -3.69 3.92 -12.09
C ASP A 184 -2.64 4.80 -12.82
N LYS A 185 -1.72 5.34 -12.04
CA LYS A 185 -0.59 6.15 -12.50
C LYS A 185 0.70 5.57 -11.91
N PRO A 186 1.01 4.30 -12.19
CA PRO A 186 2.21 3.68 -11.64
C PRO A 186 3.45 4.43 -12.10
N SER A 187 4.48 4.44 -11.27
CA SER A 187 5.79 5.03 -11.57
C SER A 187 6.83 3.93 -11.69
N SER A 188 7.93 4.20 -12.38
CA SER A 188 9.04 3.24 -12.44
C SER A 188 9.67 3.03 -11.05
N VAL A 189 10.36 1.91 -10.90
CA VAL A 189 11.16 1.61 -9.71
C VAL A 189 12.18 2.72 -9.44
N ASP A 190 12.91 3.16 -10.48
CA ASP A 190 13.92 4.20 -10.35
C ASP A 190 13.34 5.52 -9.84
N PHE A 191 12.17 5.91 -10.34
CA PHE A 191 11.48 7.12 -9.87
C PHE A 191 11.12 7.03 -8.38
N GLN A 192 10.59 5.90 -7.91
CA GLN A 192 10.24 5.75 -6.50
C GLN A 192 11.48 5.75 -5.60
N VAL A 193 12.55 5.08 -6.03
CA VAL A 193 13.85 5.11 -5.32
C VAL A 193 14.42 6.54 -5.26
N GLU A 194 14.30 7.32 -6.34
CA GLU A 194 14.73 8.72 -6.34
C GLU A 194 13.91 9.56 -5.36
N CYS A 195 12.59 9.37 -5.29
CA CYS A 195 11.74 10.05 -4.30
C CYS A 195 12.18 9.73 -2.87
N LEU A 196 12.46 8.47 -2.55
CA LEU A 196 12.93 8.05 -1.23
C LEU A 196 14.30 8.67 -0.89
N LYS A 197 15.25 8.71 -1.84
CA LYS A 197 16.55 9.37 -1.64
C LYS A 197 16.39 10.87 -1.37
N ASN A 198 15.55 11.55 -2.14
CA ASN A 198 15.31 12.99 -1.99
C ASN A 198 14.63 13.33 -0.68
N ALA A 199 13.79 12.43 -0.14
CA ALA A 199 13.17 12.55 1.17
C ALA A 199 14.13 12.28 2.35
N GLY A 200 15.39 11.95 2.09
CA GLY A 200 16.44 11.84 3.09
C GLY A 200 16.52 10.48 3.81
N PHE A 201 15.96 9.42 3.25
CA PHE A 201 16.14 8.08 3.81
C PHE A 201 17.59 7.60 3.66
N ASN A 202 18.17 7.05 4.76
CA ASN A 202 19.54 6.57 4.82
C ASN A 202 19.71 5.19 4.18
N TYR A 203 18.71 4.34 4.30
CA TYR A 203 18.69 2.99 3.75
C TYR A 203 17.47 2.82 2.86
N ILE A 204 17.67 2.26 1.66
CA ILE A 204 16.61 2.04 0.68
C ILE A 204 16.84 0.67 0.05
N GLY A 205 15.82 -0.16 0.05
CA GLY A 205 15.84 -1.49 -0.55
C GLY A 205 14.57 -1.80 -1.34
N ILE A 206 14.70 -2.76 -2.25
CA ILE A 206 13.58 -3.34 -2.99
C ILE A 206 13.59 -4.84 -2.68
N PRO A 207 13.07 -5.25 -1.50
CA PRO A 207 13.17 -6.62 -1.04
C PRO A 207 12.36 -7.61 -1.89
N TYR A 208 11.37 -7.12 -2.65
CA TYR A 208 10.55 -7.96 -3.51
C TYR A 208 10.18 -7.26 -4.82
N LYS A 209 10.20 -8.04 -5.91
CA LYS A 209 9.63 -7.64 -7.20
C LYS A 209 9.11 -8.85 -7.97
N TYR A 210 7.84 -8.76 -8.40
CA TYR A 210 7.19 -9.76 -9.25
C TYR A 210 6.39 -9.05 -10.35
N TYR A 211 6.87 -9.10 -11.59
CA TYR A 211 6.32 -8.38 -12.76
C TYR A 211 6.04 -6.90 -12.45
N VAL A 212 4.78 -6.53 -12.31
CA VAL A 212 4.33 -5.15 -12.03
C VAL A 212 4.21 -4.84 -10.54
N PHE A 213 4.43 -5.78 -9.64
CA PHE A 213 4.41 -5.58 -8.19
C PHE A 213 5.82 -5.41 -7.64
N ALA A 214 6.00 -4.46 -6.74
CA ALA A 214 7.26 -4.27 -6.02
C ALA A 214 7.01 -3.82 -4.59
N VAL A 215 7.92 -4.20 -3.69
CA VAL A 215 7.98 -3.70 -2.32
C VAL A 215 9.17 -2.77 -2.21
N PHE A 216 8.93 -1.55 -1.76
CA PHE A 216 9.95 -0.57 -1.41
C PHE A 216 10.03 -0.50 0.10
N TRP A 217 11.22 -0.59 0.62
CA TRP A 217 11.54 -0.39 2.02
C TRP A 217 12.56 0.71 2.16
N ALA A 218 12.33 1.61 3.12
CA ALA A 218 13.28 2.66 3.45
C ALA A 218 13.33 2.88 4.97
N LYS A 219 14.51 3.20 5.49
CA LYS A 219 14.73 3.48 6.92
C LYS A 219 15.40 4.85 7.08
N LYS A 220 14.88 5.63 8.02
CA LYS A 220 15.37 6.98 8.37
C LYS A 220 16.63 6.95 9.20
#